data_753ed15a5a92e22a5dd8989384e9bd0a
#
_entry.id   753ed15a5a92e22a5dd8989384e9bd0a
#
_cell.length_a   1.000
_cell.length_b   1.000
_cell.length_c   1.000
_cell.angle_alpha   90.00
_cell.angle_beta   90.00
_cell.angle_gamma   90.00
#
_symmetry.space_group_name_H-M   'P 1'
#
loop_
_entity.id
_entity.type
_entity.pdbx_description
1 polymer ?
#
loop_
_entity_poly.entity_id
_entity_poly.type
_entity_poly.pdbx_seq_one_letter_code
_entity_poly.pdbx_strand_id
1 'polypeptide(L)'
;MSNEPLLNNLLLRQDTWRGRNRSLRKHVIATGNENLDRLLLGGWPVSALTELVTQQDGIGELSLLLPTVKHYASENKLCVWLDPPYQPYAPSLVNEGVPLDKLLIVRSKNSKEWLWAAEQSIRGKALLFAWANRAQPRYSALRKLQLAATESLAPVFLFSPPNALKAHSPALLRLELESLEPNVLSVTLHKLRGKMPGAKTQITLGEQTTGRILLDKLPVNIQYPKIPQTDFPLVQKDDVQHLNT
;
A
#
# COMPACT_ATOMS: atom_id res chain seq x y z
N MET A 1 33.58 15.30 36.56
CA MET A 1 32.86 14.02 36.69
C MET A 1 31.99 13.87 35.42
N SER A 2 32.28 12.94 34.55
CA SER A 2 31.60 12.84 33.25
C SER A 2 30.27 12.12 33.41
N ASN A 3 29.19 12.74 32.92
CA ASN A 3 27.82 12.20 32.91
C ASN A 3 27.55 11.15 31.82
N GLU A 4 28.62 10.56 31.25
CA GLU A 4 28.51 9.57 30.17
C GLU A 4 27.70 8.31 30.48
N PRO A 5 27.77 7.69 31.67
CA PRO A 5 26.99 6.48 31.93
C PRO A 5 25.48 6.74 32.01
N LEU A 6 25.07 7.88 32.51
CA LEU A 6 23.66 8.30 32.56
C LEU A 6 23.10 8.59 31.16
N LEU A 7 23.90 9.23 30.32
CA LEU A 7 23.55 9.53 28.93
C LEU A 7 23.40 8.24 28.12
N ASN A 8 24.29 7.26 28.31
CA ASN A 8 24.24 5.98 27.63
C ASN A 8 22.99 5.15 28.05
N ASN A 9 22.65 5.17 29.34
CA ASN A 9 21.43 4.53 29.83
C ASN A 9 20.16 5.17 29.29
N LEU A 10 20.14 6.50 29.16
CA LEU A 10 19.02 7.22 28.54
C LEU A 10 18.91 6.92 27.04
N LEU A 11 20.05 6.73 26.34
CA LEU A 11 20.08 6.41 24.91
C LEU A 11 19.70 4.97 24.59
N LEU A 12 19.70 4.07 25.57
CA LEU A 12 19.19 2.69 25.43
C LEU A 12 17.67 2.61 25.51
N ARG A 13 16.99 3.65 26.00
CA ARG A 13 15.52 3.69 26.05
C ARG A 13 14.95 3.89 24.65
N GLN A 14 13.85 3.20 24.34
CA GLN A 14 13.19 3.26 23.03
C GLN A 14 12.56 4.63 22.72
N ASP A 15 12.29 5.43 23.75
CA ASP A 15 11.65 6.74 23.68
C ASP A 15 12.63 7.92 23.56
N THR A 16 13.95 7.69 23.72
CA THR A 16 14.96 8.73 23.67
C THR A 16 15.85 8.61 22.43
N TRP A 17 16.32 9.75 21.91
CA TRP A 17 17.22 9.78 20.76
C TRP A 17 18.22 10.93 20.80
N ARG A 18 19.39 10.70 20.26
CA ARG A 18 20.42 11.71 20.05
C ARG A 18 20.37 12.22 18.63
N GLY A 19 20.18 13.53 18.42
CA GLY A 19 19.81 14.17 17.13
C GLY A 19 20.58 13.80 15.86
N ARG A 20 21.68 13.10 15.96
CA ARG A 20 22.52 12.73 14.80
C ARG A 20 22.60 11.25 14.46
N ASN A 21 22.15 10.33 15.32
CA ASN A 21 22.52 8.92 15.08
C ASN A 21 21.54 7.89 15.66
N ARG A 22 20.24 8.03 15.42
CA ARG A 22 19.40 6.84 15.56
C ARG A 22 19.24 6.22 14.19
N SER A 23 19.93 5.10 13.98
CA SER A 23 19.68 4.27 12.82
C SER A 23 18.20 3.90 12.81
N LEU A 24 17.43 4.52 11.95
CA LEU A 24 16.10 4.06 11.53
C LEU A 24 16.16 2.64 10.92
N ARG A 25 17.36 2.05 10.92
CA ARG A 25 17.72 0.78 10.27
C ARG A 25 17.12 -0.48 10.89
N LYS A 26 16.36 -0.40 11.99
CA LYS A 26 16.00 -1.65 12.67
C LYS A 26 14.86 -2.43 12.01
N HIS A 27 14.00 -1.78 11.21
CA HIS A 27 12.85 -2.46 10.60
C HIS A 27 12.48 -1.79 9.26
N VAL A 28 13.23 -2.10 8.21
CA VAL A 28 12.92 -1.73 6.83
C VAL A 28 12.93 -2.97 5.95
N ILE A 29 12.12 -2.94 4.89
CA ILE A 29 12.08 -3.95 3.84
C ILE A 29 12.58 -3.28 2.56
N ALA A 30 13.54 -3.90 1.87
CA ALA A 30 14.03 -3.42 0.59
C ALA A 30 12.86 -3.22 -0.39
N THR A 31 12.88 -2.10 -1.11
CA THR A 31 11.82 -1.79 -2.07
C THR A 31 11.94 -2.61 -3.35
N GLY A 32 13.10 -3.20 -3.59
CA GLY A 32 13.47 -3.83 -4.86
C GLY A 32 14.06 -2.85 -5.88
N ASN A 33 14.23 -1.58 -5.49
CA ASN A 33 14.86 -0.56 -6.31
C ASN A 33 15.93 0.21 -5.51
N GLU A 34 17.19 0.13 -5.92
CA GLU A 34 18.30 0.73 -5.17
C GLU A 34 18.20 2.25 -5.01
N ASN A 35 17.68 2.96 -6.01
CA ASN A 35 17.53 4.40 -5.94
C ASN A 35 16.50 4.79 -4.89
N LEU A 36 15.40 4.03 -4.83
CA LEU A 36 14.37 4.23 -3.82
C LEU A 36 14.89 3.83 -2.44
N ASP A 37 15.60 2.72 -2.30
CA ASP A 37 16.20 2.30 -1.04
C ASP A 37 17.18 3.36 -0.50
N ARG A 38 17.98 3.98 -1.37
CA ARG A 38 18.85 5.09 -1.01
C ARG A 38 18.07 6.34 -0.55
N LEU A 39 16.97 6.65 -1.23
CA LEU A 39 16.07 7.74 -0.84
C LEU A 39 15.43 7.48 0.52
N LEU A 40 15.01 6.25 0.78
CA LEU A 40 14.27 5.83 1.97
C LEU A 40 15.15 5.37 3.14
N LEU A 41 16.48 5.52 3.05
CA LEU A 41 17.43 5.08 4.08
C LEU A 41 17.44 3.56 4.32
N GLY A 42 17.18 2.78 3.27
CA GLY A 42 17.30 1.32 3.25
C GLY A 42 16.04 0.58 2.85
N GLY A 43 14.91 1.26 2.61
CA GLY A 43 13.68 0.63 2.14
C GLY A 43 12.41 1.11 2.84
N TRP A 44 11.33 0.37 2.65
CA TRP A 44 10.03 0.66 3.27
C TRP A 44 10.08 0.48 4.79
N PRO A 45 9.65 1.47 5.58
CA PRO A 45 9.57 1.31 7.03
C PRO A 45 8.49 0.28 7.39
N VAL A 46 8.88 -0.71 8.16
CA VAL A 46 8.01 -1.67 8.83
C VAL A 46 7.45 -1.03 10.07
N SER A 47 6.51 -1.28 10.74
CA SER A 47 6.04 -0.60 11.98
C SER A 47 5.63 0.86 11.80
N ALA A 48 5.20 1.20 10.59
CA ALA A 48 4.83 2.58 10.30
C ALA A 48 3.78 2.66 9.17
N LEU A 49 3.04 3.77 9.20
CA LEU A 49 2.17 4.18 8.11
C LEU A 49 3.02 4.91 7.06
N THR A 50 3.01 4.40 5.85
CA THR A 50 3.54 5.04 4.63
C THR A 50 2.37 5.59 3.83
N GLU A 51 2.35 6.88 3.56
CA GLU A 51 1.33 7.52 2.75
C GLU A 51 1.89 7.77 1.34
N LEU A 52 1.24 7.18 0.35
CA LEU A 52 1.53 7.34 -1.07
C LEU A 52 0.44 8.23 -1.67
N VAL A 53 0.86 9.38 -2.18
CA VAL A 53 -0.05 10.35 -2.80
C VAL A 53 0.11 10.28 -4.31
N THR A 54 -1.00 10.06 -5.02
CA THR A 54 -1.03 9.94 -6.48
C THR A 54 -2.08 10.87 -7.07
N GLN A 55 -1.80 11.42 -8.26
CA GLN A 55 -2.76 12.24 -9.01
C GLN A 55 -3.92 11.38 -9.56
N GLN A 56 -3.61 10.15 -9.92
CA GLN A 56 -4.55 9.17 -10.47
C GLN A 56 -4.11 7.76 -10.08
N ASP A 57 -5.04 6.82 -10.10
CA ASP A 57 -4.78 5.41 -9.88
C ASP A 57 -4.23 4.76 -11.16
N GLY A 58 -3.43 3.69 -11.02
CA GLY A 58 -2.93 2.89 -12.15
C GLY A 58 -1.69 3.45 -12.84
N ILE A 59 -0.94 4.33 -12.19
CA ILE A 59 0.33 4.87 -12.71
C ILE A 59 1.51 3.91 -12.54
N GLY A 60 1.30 2.72 -11.96
CA GLY A 60 2.35 1.75 -11.63
C GLY A 60 2.69 1.68 -10.13
N GLU A 61 1.91 2.32 -9.28
CA GLU A 61 2.08 2.31 -7.83
C GLU A 61 2.05 0.90 -7.23
N LEU A 62 1.23 0.01 -7.80
CA LEU A 62 1.22 -1.40 -7.39
C LEU A 62 2.47 -2.14 -7.83
N SER A 63 2.96 -1.89 -9.05
CA SER A 63 4.20 -2.50 -9.55
C SER A 63 5.40 -2.14 -8.69
N LEU A 64 5.44 -0.91 -8.17
CA LEU A 64 6.44 -0.46 -7.22
C LEU A 64 6.42 -1.26 -5.91
N LEU A 65 5.25 -1.74 -5.50
CA LEU A 65 5.05 -2.45 -4.23
C LEU A 65 5.04 -3.98 -4.38
N LEU A 66 4.99 -4.52 -5.60
CA LEU A 66 4.98 -5.97 -5.85
C LEU A 66 6.15 -6.72 -5.18
N PRO A 67 7.40 -6.23 -5.17
CA PRO A 67 8.49 -6.90 -4.45
C PRO A 67 8.18 -7.09 -2.96
N THR A 68 7.53 -6.09 -2.34
CA THR A 68 7.12 -6.17 -0.93
C THR A 68 5.99 -7.19 -0.73
N VAL A 69 5.01 -7.25 -1.64
CA VAL A 69 3.94 -8.25 -1.61
C VAL A 69 4.51 -9.66 -1.71
N LYS A 70 5.41 -9.91 -2.67
CA LYS A 70 6.08 -11.20 -2.86
C LYS A 70 6.86 -11.62 -1.62
N HIS A 71 7.61 -10.69 -1.03
CA HIS A 71 8.37 -10.95 0.20
C HIS A 71 7.46 -11.36 1.36
N TYR A 72 6.37 -10.64 1.59
CA TYR A 72 5.40 -10.96 2.66
C TYR A 72 4.69 -12.29 2.42
N ALA A 73 4.27 -12.53 1.20
CA ALA A 73 3.59 -13.77 0.82
C ALA A 73 4.52 -14.98 0.94
N SER A 74 5.83 -14.85 0.61
CA SER A 74 6.81 -15.91 0.78
C SER A 74 7.06 -16.28 2.25
N GLU A 75 6.86 -15.32 3.17
CA GLU A 75 6.90 -15.56 4.61
C GLU A 75 5.57 -16.12 5.17
N ASN A 76 4.67 -16.57 4.30
CA ASN A 76 3.34 -17.08 4.65
C ASN A 76 2.45 -16.05 5.39
N LYS A 77 2.67 -14.76 5.16
CA LYS A 77 1.90 -13.67 5.74
C LYS A 77 0.81 -13.17 4.78
N LEU A 78 -0.31 -12.71 5.33
CA LEU A 78 -1.40 -12.16 4.53
C LEU A 78 -1.06 -10.76 4.01
N CYS A 79 -1.50 -10.50 2.79
CA CYS A 79 -1.55 -9.19 2.18
C CYS A 79 -3.01 -8.77 2.04
N VAL A 80 -3.40 -7.68 2.69
CA VAL A 80 -4.77 -7.18 2.67
C VAL A 80 -4.84 -5.93 1.80
N TRP A 81 -5.74 -5.93 0.83
CA TRP A 81 -6.06 -4.76 0.00
C TRP A 81 -7.45 -4.27 0.38
N LEU A 82 -7.51 -3.11 1.03
CA LEU A 82 -8.73 -2.52 1.56
C LEU A 82 -9.22 -1.40 0.64
N ASP A 83 -10.40 -1.60 0.06
CA ASP A 83 -11.07 -0.73 -0.90
C ASP A 83 -10.23 -0.34 -2.12
N PRO A 84 -9.55 -1.30 -2.80
CA PRO A 84 -8.86 -0.96 -4.04
C PRO A 84 -9.83 -0.34 -5.04
N PRO A 85 -9.39 0.69 -5.84
CA PRO A 85 -10.27 1.41 -6.76
C PRO A 85 -10.85 0.50 -7.84
N TYR A 86 -10.07 -0.49 -8.26
CA TYR A 86 -10.45 -1.49 -9.26
C TYR A 86 -10.33 -2.90 -8.70
N GLN A 87 -10.99 -3.86 -9.36
CA GLN A 87 -10.77 -5.27 -9.07
C GLN A 87 -9.38 -5.68 -9.58
N PRO A 88 -8.50 -6.21 -8.71
CA PRO A 88 -7.20 -6.67 -9.17
C PRO A 88 -7.33 -7.80 -10.20
N TYR A 89 -6.52 -7.74 -11.25
CA TYR A 89 -6.50 -8.78 -12.28
C TYR A 89 -5.62 -9.95 -11.82
N ALA A 90 -6.28 -11.00 -11.33
CA ALA A 90 -5.63 -12.15 -10.73
C ALA A 90 -4.57 -12.84 -11.64
N PRO A 91 -4.78 -13.03 -12.96
CA PRO A 91 -3.75 -13.61 -13.81
C PRO A 91 -2.46 -12.80 -13.86
N SER A 92 -2.55 -11.46 -13.82
CA SER A 92 -1.37 -10.59 -13.78
C SER A 92 -0.59 -10.78 -12.48
N LEU A 93 -1.29 -10.88 -11.35
CA LEU A 93 -0.65 -11.12 -10.05
C LEU A 93 0.05 -12.47 -9.99
N VAL A 94 -0.56 -13.51 -10.55
CA VAL A 94 0.07 -14.85 -10.65
C VAL A 94 1.31 -14.81 -11.53
N ASN A 95 1.25 -14.15 -12.69
CA ASN A 95 2.40 -13.99 -13.57
C ASN A 95 3.56 -13.24 -12.90
N GLU A 96 3.22 -12.30 -12.02
CA GLU A 96 4.19 -11.60 -11.18
C GLU A 96 4.66 -12.42 -9.98
N GLY A 97 4.17 -13.65 -9.81
CA GLY A 97 4.57 -14.53 -8.71
C GLY A 97 3.94 -14.19 -7.36
N VAL A 98 2.79 -13.55 -7.36
CA VAL A 98 2.00 -13.29 -6.13
C VAL A 98 1.08 -14.47 -5.86
N PRO A 99 1.21 -15.19 -4.74
CA PRO A 99 0.31 -16.28 -4.37
C PRO A 99 -1.05 -15.70 -3.95
N LEU A 100 -2.11 -16.05 -4.68
CA LEU A 100 -3.44 -15.48 -4.47
C LEU A 100 -4.08 -15.94 -3.14
N ASP A 101 -3.69 -17.08 -2.61
CA ASP A 101 -4.13 -17.58 -1.30
C ASP A 101 -3.63 -16.71 -0.12
N LYS A 102 -2.66 -15.85 -0.37
CA LYS A 102 -2.15 -14.85 0.60
C LYS A 102 -2.71 -13.46 0.38
N LEU A 103 -3.55 -13.26 -0.61
CA LEU A 103 -4.15 -11.96 -0.92
C LEU A 103 -5.62 -11.93 -0.53
N LEU A 104 -5.98 -11.00 0.36
CA LEU A 104 -7.35 -10.76 0.78
C LEU A 104 -7.81 -9.38 0.29
N ILE A 105 -8.88 -9.36 -0.50
CA ILE A 105 -9.53 -8.11 -0.94
C ILE A 105 -10.71 -7.83 0.00
N VAL A 106 -10.69 -6.68 0.63
CA VAL A 106 -11.75 -6.23 1.56
C VAL A 106 -12.44 -5.00 0.97
N ARG A 107 -13.77 -5.01 0.97
CA ARG A 107 -14.61 -3.87 0.57
C ARG A 107 -15.39 -3.38 1.77
N SER A 108 -15.23 -2.11 2.12
CA SER A 108 -15.97 -1.49 3.21
C SER A 108 -17.20 -0.75 2.70
N LYS A 109 -18.26 -0.67 3.52
CA LYS A 109 -19.48 0.06 3.19
C LYS A 109 -19.42 1.53 3.61
N ASN A 110 -18.62 1.84 4.63
CA ASN A 110 -18.52 3.17 5.21
C ASN A 110 -17.15 3.38 5.91
N SER A 111 -16.87 4.61 6.31
CA SER A 111 -15.59 5.00 6.93
C SER A 111 -15.34 4.32 8.28
N LYS A 112 -16.37 3.89 9.01
CA LYS A 112 -16.19 3.16 10.28
C LYS A 112 -15.72 1.73 10.02
N GLU A 113 -16.34 1.04 9.08
CA GLU A 113 -15.91 -0.30 8.64
C GLU A 113 -14.52 -0.27 8.04
N TRP A 114 -14.23 0.74 7.22
CA TRP A 114 -12.90 0.94 6.64
C TRP A 114 -11.83 1.02 7.74
N LEU A 115 -12.04 1.90 8.72
CA LEU A 115 -11.09 2.09 9.83
C LEU A 115 -10.93 0.81 10.64
N TRP A 116 -12.04 0.13 10.94
CA TRP A 116 -12.04 -1.13 11.67
C TRP A 116 -11.25 -2.21 10.92
N ALA A 117 -11.54 -2.40 9.63
CA ALA A 117 -10.85 -3.38 8.78
C ALA A 117 -9.35 -3.09 8.68
N ALA A 118 -8.97 -1.81 8.53
CA ALA A 118 -7.57 -1.40 8.54
C ALA A 118 -6.89 -1.74 9.88
N GLU A 119 -7.51 -1.41 11.01
CA GLU A 119 -6.97 -1.74 12.35
C GLU A 119 -6.82 -3.25 12.54
N GLN A 120 -7.82 -4.06 12.16
CA GLN A 120 -7.75 -5.52 12.29
C GLN A 120 -6.63 -6.12 11.43
N SER A 121 -6.48 -5.64 10.20
CA SER A 121 -5.41 -6.07 9.29
C SER A 121 -4.03 -5.78 9.89
N ILE A 122 -3.84 -4.58 10.43
CA ILE A 122 -2.58 -4.18 11.07
C ILE A 122 -2.31 -5.02 12.31
N ARG A 123 -3.28 -5.21 13.20
CA ARG A 123 -3.16 -6.05 14.41
C ARG A 123 -2.87 -7.50 14.08
N GLY A 124 -3.43 -8.01 12.98
CA GLY A 124 -3.14 -9.32 12.41
C GLY A 124 -1.76 -9.45 11.76
N LYS A 125 -0.94 -8.39 11.80
CA LYS A 125 0.40 -8.32 11.19
C LYS A 125 0.41 -8.57 9.67
N ALA A 126 -0.70 -8.27 9.00
CA ALA A 126 -0.78 -8.33 7.56
C ALA A 126 -0.09 -7.13 6.91
N LEU A 127 0.47 -7.32 5.72
CA LEU A 127 0.80 -6.21 4.84
C LEU A 127 -0.51 -5.55 4.40
N LEU A 128 -0.69 -4.28 4.71
CA LEU A 128 -1.92 -3.56 4.38
C LEU A 128 -1.70 -2.53 3.28
N PHE A 129 -2.48 -2.63 2.21
CA PHE A 129 -2.72 -1.59 1.22
C PHE A 129 -4.13 -1.05 1.43
N ALA A 130 -4.27 0.22 1.76
CA ALA A 130 -5.56 0.85 2.05
C ALA A 130 -5.76 2.07 1.17
N TRP A 131 -6.87 2.13 0.43
CA TRP A 131 -7.23 3.28 -0.39
C TRP A 131 -8.16 4.22 0.37
N ALA A 132 -7.73 5.49 0.50
CA ALA A 132 -8.43 6.50 1.29
C ALA A 132 -9.48 7.29 0.49
N ASN A 133 -9.60 7.07 -0.83
CA ASN A 133 -10.42 7.90 -1.72
C ASN A 133 -11.89 7.99 -1.28
N ARG A 134 -12.49 6.89 -0.84
CA ARG A 134 -13.89 6.85 -0.36
C ARG A 134 -14.01 7.17 1.13
N ALA A 135 -13.08 6.65 1.93
CA ALA A 135 -13.14 6.74 3.39
C ALA A 135 -12.77 8.13 3.91
N GLN A 136 -11.91 8.87 3.19
CA GLN A 136 -11.39 10.19 3.56
C GLN A 136 -11.08 10.30 5.06
N PRO A 137 -10.14 9.48 5.57
CA PRO A 137 -9.90 9.35 6.99
C PRO A 137 -9.38 10.66 7.57
N ARG A 138 -9.96 11.07 8.71
CA ARG A 138 -9.49 12.24 9.45
C ARG A 138 -8.14 11.96 10.12
N TYR A 139 -7.42 13.00 10.50
CA TYR A 139 -6.14 12.89 11.20
C TYR A 139 -6.18 11.92 12.39
N SER A 140 -7.24 11.95 13.19
CA SER A 140 -7.40 11.06 14.35
C SER A 140 -7.46 9.57 13.96
N ALA A 141 -8.10 9.23 12.84
CA ALA A 141 -8.13 7.88 12.30
C ALA A 141 -6.74 7.45 11.81
N LEU A 142 -6.07 8.30 11.04
CA LEU A 142 -4.69 8.03 10.59
C LEU A 142 -3.72 7.88 11.77
N ARG A 143 -3.91 8.67 12.85
CA ARG A 143 -3.12 8.55 14.07
C ARG A 143 -3.29 7.19 14.74
N LYS A 144 -4.52 6.66 14.79
CA LYS A 144 -4.79 5.30 15.29
C LYS A 144 -4.08 4.24 14.46
N LEU A 145 -4.15 4.34 13.11
CA LEU A 145 -3.47 3.41 12.22
C LEU A 145 -1.95 3.47 12.39
N GLN A 146 -1.38 4.67 12.51
CA GLN A 146 0.06 4.83 12.78
C GLN A 146 0.48 4.18 14.10
N LEU A 147 -0.31 4.33 15.17
CA LEU A 147 -0.03 3.70 16.45
C LEU A 147 -0.12 2.18 16.35
N ALA A 148 -1.19 1.66 15.75
CA ALA A 148 -1.35 0.23 15.52
C ALA A 148 -0.20 -0.36 14.69
N ALA A 149 0.23 0.34 13.63
CA ALA A 149 1.36 -0.07 12.80
C ALA A 149 2.67 -0.14 13.60
N THR A 150 2.89 0.81 14.52
CA THR A 150 4.09 0.83 15.37
C THR A 150 4.18 -0.40 16.27
N GLU A 151 3.05 -0.94 16.71
CA GLU A 151 2.97 -2.12 17.57
C GLU A 151 3.04 -3.44 16.79
N SER A 152 2.59 -3.43 15.53
CA SER A 152 2.35 -4.67 14.77
C SER A 152 3.56 -5.21 14.02
N LEU A 153 4.59 -4.40 13.79
CA LEU A 153 5.74 -4.72 12.93
C LEU A 153 5.36 -5.04 11.47
N ALA A 154 4.22 -4.54 11.00
CA ALA A 154 3.77 -4.70 9.63
C ALA A 154 3.87 -3.38 8.84
N PRO A 155 4.24 -3.38 7.56
CA PRO A 155 4.16 -2.19 6.72
C PRO A 155 2.70 -1.90 6.37
N VAL A 156 2.37 -0.62 6.39
CA VAL A 156 1.04 -0.12 6.05
C VAL A 156 1.19 0.95 4.99
N PHE A 157 0.57 0.73 3.84
CA PHE A 157 0.55 1.68 2.74
C PHE A 157 -0.86 2.27 2.60
N LEU A 158 -0.93 3.60 2.67
CA LEU A 158 -2.15 4.36 2.48
C LEU A 158 -2.06 5.11 1.15
N PHE A 159 -2.92 4.78 0.22
CA PHE A 159 -3.07 5.53 -1.03
C PHE A 159 -4.02 6.70 -0.81
N SER A 160 -3.51 7.91 -1.03
CA SER A 160 -4.22 9.16 -0.77
C SER A 160 -4.32 10.03 -2.01
N PRO A 161 -5.40 10.80 -2.17
CA PRO A 161 -5.54 11.75 -3.27
C PRO A 161 -4.60 12.96 -3.09
N PRO A 162 -4.34 13.76 -4.14
CA PRO A 162 -3.39 14.86 -4.13
C PRO A 162 -3.63 15.93 -3.05
N ASN A 163 -4.90 16.17 -2.72
CA ASN A 163 -5.27 17.14 -1.68
C ASN A 163 -4.77 16.72 -0.28
N ALA A 164 -4.43 15.46 -0.07
CA ALA A 164 -3.85 14.98 1.18
C ALA A 164 -2.53 15.68 1.50
N LEU A 165 -1.73 16.09 0.49
CA LEU A 165 -0.47 16.80 0.72
C LEU A 165 -0.65 18.13 1.46
N LYS A 166 -1.80 18.78 1.31
CA LYS A 166 -2.13 20.05 1.98
C LYS A 166 -2.48 19.86 3.45
N ALA A 167 -2.77 18.64 3.87
CA ALA A 167 -3.16 18.32 5.25
C ALA A 167 -1.97 17.75 6.04
N HIS A 168 -1.99 17.97 7.37
CA HIS A 168 -1.07 17.30 8.27
C HIS A 168 -1.38 15.79 8.32
N SER A 169 -0.33 14.98 8.25
CA SER A 169 -0.44 13.53 8.35
C SER A 169 0.46 12.99 9.46
N PRO A 170 -0.01 12.03 10.27
CA PRO A 170 0.80 11.35 11.27
C PRO A 170 1.72 10.28 10.65
N ALA A 171 1.59 9.99 9.35
CA ALA A 171 2.43 9.02 8.66
C ALA A 171 3.93 9.30 8.88
N LEU A 172 4.72 8.24 9.05
CA LEU A 172 6.18 8.35 9.18
C LEU A 172 6.84 8.72 7.87
N LEU A 173 6.35 8.14 6.77
CA LEU A 173 6.81 8.35 5.40
C LEU A 173 5.66 8.90 4.57
N ARG A 174 5.92 9.94 3.77
CA ARG A 174 5.00 10.46 2.76
C ARG A 174 5.74 10.64 1.45
N LEU A 175 5.23 10.02 0.42
CA LEU A 175 5.74 10.11 -0.95
C LEU A 175 4.64 10.59 -1.88
N GLU A 176 5.01 11.39 -2.84
CA GLU A 176 4.20 11.69 -4.01
C GLU A 176 4.74 10.90 -5.20
N LEU A 177 3.83 10.24 -5.91
CA LEU A 177 4.14 9.45 -7.07
C LEU A 177 3.50 10.10 -8.30
N GLU A 178 4.30 10.32 -9.33
CA GLU A 178 3.88 10.89 -10.60
C GLU A 178 4.38 9.99 -11.75
N SER A 179 3.55 9.71 -12.72
CA SER A 179 3.98 9.06 -13.95
C SER A 179 4.63 10.09 -14.86
N LEU A 180 5.87 9.86 -15.25
CA LEU A 180 6.58 10.71 -16.23
C LEU A 180 6.40 10.18 -17.65
N GLU A 181 6.57 8.86 -17.79
CA GLU A 181 6.51 8.11 -19.04
C GLU A 181 5.94 6.72 -18.73
N PRO A 182 5.53 5.94 -19.74
CA PRO A 182 5.18 4.55 -19.51
C PRO A 182 6.29 3.81 -18.75
N ASN A 183 5.93 3.19 -17.63
CA ASN A 183 6.85 2.48 -16.72
C ASN A 183 7.92 3.34 -16.01
N VAL A 184 7.81 4.66 -16.01
CA VAL A 184 8.72 5.54 -15.28
C VAL A 184 7.94 6.36 -14.25
N LEU A 185 8.24 6.14 -12.99
CA LEU A 185 7.69 6.91 -11.87
C LEU A 185 8.70 7.93 -11.36
N SER A 186 8.23 9.15 -11.15
CA SER A 186 8.88 10.14 -10.28
C SER A 186 8.39 9.96 -8.86
N VAL A 187 9.31 9.83 -7.94
CA VAL A 187 9.00 9.71 -6.50
C VAL A 187 9.58 10.91 -5.78
N THR A 188 8.70 11.72 -5.20
CA THR A 188 9.08 12.89 -4.40
C THR A 188 8.86 12.61 -2.92
N LEU A 189 9.88 12.82 -2.13
CA LEU A 189 9.84 12.68 -0.67
C LEU A 189 9.26 13.94 -0.02
N HIS A 190 8.08 13.85 0.60
CA HIS A 190 7.48 14.94 1.36
C HIS A 190 7.76 14.85 2.86
N LYS A 191 7.91 13.64 3.39
CA LYS A 191 8.19 13.44 4.81
C LYS A 191 8.92 12.12 5.05
N LEU A 192 10.05 12.20 5.71
CA LEU A 192 10.75 11.07 6.34
C LEU A 192 11.68 11.63 7.42
N ARG A 193 11.65 11.06 8.61
CA ARG A 193 12.56 11.48 9.67
C ARG A 193 14.02 11.23 9.28
N GLY A 194 14.85 12.27 9.36
CA GLY A 194 16.28 12.19 8.99
C GLY A 194 16.57 12.50 7.52
N LYS A 195 15.57 12.88 6.74
CA LYS A 195 15.73 13.38 5.37
C LYS A 195 15.04 14.74 5.20
N MET A 196 15.58 15.56 4.33
CA MET A 196 14.92 16.81 3.96
C MET A 196 13.80 16.55 2.95
N PRO A 197 12.65 17.21 3.10
CA PRO A 197 11.59 17.17 2.09
C PRO A 197 12.07 17.69 0.73
N GLY A 198 11.44 17.24 -0.35
CA GLY A 198 11.72 17.67 -1.71
C GLY A 198 12.77 16.83 -2.44
N ALA A 199 13.43 15.87 -1.78
CA ALA A 199 14.30 14.92 -2.46
C ALA A 199 13.48 14.07 -3.45
N LYS A 200 14.00 13.90 -4.68
CA LYS A 200 13.34 13.17 -5.76
C LYS A 200 14.21 12.06 -6.30
N THR A 201 13.57 11.01 -6.80
CA THR A 201 14.21 9.96 -7.60
C THR A 201 13.27 9.51 -8.70
N GLN A 202 13.83 8.98 -9.78
CA GLN A 202 13.07 8.32 -10.83
C GLN A 202 13.27 6.81 -10.72
N ILE A 203 12.22 6.08 -10.99
CA ILE A 203 12.18 4.62 -10.91
C ILE A 203 11.63 4.10 -12.21
N THR A 204 12.40 3.30 -12.90
CA THR A 204 11.89 2.50 -14.01
C THR A 204 11.27 1.24 -13.42
N LEU A 205 9.98 1.09 -13.62
CA LEU A 205 9.27 -0.14 -13.27
C LEU A 205 9.70 -1.23 -14.25
N GLY A 206 9.86 -2.46 -13.76
CA GLY A 206 10.16 -3.59 -14.64
C GLY A 206 9.17 -3.64 -15.81
N GLU A 207 9.61 -4.08 -16.97
CA GLU A 207 8.71 -4.33 -18.09
C GLU A 207 7.62 -5.29 -17.60
N GLN A 208 6.41 -4.76 -17.46
CA GLN A 208 5.26 -5.61 -17.21
C GLN A 208 5.05 -6.44 -18.45
N THR A 209 5.49 -7.67 -18.39
CA THR A 209 5.39 -8.67 -19.47
C THR A 209 3.93 -8.93 -19.88
N THR A 210 2.98 -8.31 -19.20
CA THR A 210 1.57 -8.68 -19.18
C THR A 210 0.77 -8.24 -20.39
N GLY A 211 1.18 -7.22 -21.11
CA GLY A 211 0.37 -6.74 -22.26
C GLY A 211 0.82 -7.27 -23.63
N ARG A 212 2.12 -7.42 -23.81
CA ARG A 212 2.69 -7.74 -25.12
C ARG A 212 2.71 -9.23 -25.43
N ILE A 213 2.96 -10.08 -24.44
CA ILE A 213 3.06 -11.54 -24.68
C ILE A 213 1.70 -12.16 -24.96
N LEU A 214 0.61 -11.60 -24.43
CA LEU A 214 -0.74 -12.11 -24.68
C LEU A 214 -1.24 -11.80 -26.09
N LEU A 215 -0.88 -10.65 -26.67
CA LEU A 215 -1.32 -10.30 -28.03
C LEU A 215 -0.59 -11.13 -29.10
N ASP A 216 0.70 -11.43 -28.89
CA ASP A 216 1.50 -12.23 -29.83
C ASP A 216 1.27 -13.74 -29.69
N LYS A 217 0.72 -14.21 -28.58
CA LYS A 217 0.46 -15.63 -28.29
C LYS A 217 -1.01 -16.02 -28.26
N LEU A 218 -1.93 -15.09 -28.51
CA LEU A 218 -3.32 -15.45 -28.67
C LEU A 218 -3.46 -16.28 -29.95
N PRO A 219 -3.98 -17.52 -29.86
CA PRO A 219 -4.29 -18.28 -31.06
C PRO A 219 -5.29 -17.46 -31.89
N VAL A 220 -5.00 -17.30 -33.16
CA VAL A 220 -5.78 -16.50 -34.12
C VAL A 220 -7.24 -16.95 -34.26
N ASN A 221 -7.63 -18.01 -33.57
CA ASN A 221 -8.95 -18.63 -33.68
C ASN A 221 -9.48 -19.08 -32.30
N ILE A 222 -9.76 -18.12 -31.40
CA ILE A 222 -10.51 -18.43 -30.17
C ILE A 222 -12.00 -18.41 -30.56
N GLN A 223 -12.57 -19.59 -30.77
CA GLN A 223 -14.01 -19.74 -30.69
C GLN A 223 -14.41 -19.57 -29.23
N TYR A 224 -14.93 -18.41 -28.89
CA TYR A 224 -15.55 -18.22 -27.58
C TYR A 224 -16.70 -19.22 -27.44
N PRO A 225 -16.74 -20.03 -26.38
CA PRO A 225 -17.93 -20.82 -26.12
C PRO A 225 -19.11 -19.84 -26.04
N LYS A 226 -20.16 -20.10 -26.80
CA LYS A 226 -21.41 -19.33 -26.69
C LYS A 226 -21.83 -19.43 -25.25
N ILE A 227 -21.78 -18.30 -24.53
CA ILE A 227 -22.35 -18.18 -23.19
C ILE A 227 -23.82 -18.56 -23.36
N PRO A 228 -24.33 -19.60 -22.70
CA PRO A 228 -25.76 -19.88 -22.74
C PRO A 228 -26.43 -18.59 -22.26
N GLN A 229 -27.36 -18.06 -23.04
CA GLN A 229 -28.26 -17.03 -22.56
C GLN A 229 -29.12 -17.72 -21.51
N THR A 230 -28.65 -17.75 -20.27
CA THR A 230 -29.49 -18.00 -19.11
C THR A 230 -30.33 -16.76 -18.96
N ASP A 231 -31.62 -16.89 -19.32
CA ASP A 231 -32.64 -15.93 -18.97
C ASP A 231 -32.63 -15.79 -17.45
N PHE A 232 -31.89 -14.82 -16.95
CA PHE A 232 -32.08 -14.34 -15.59
C PHE A 232 -33.44 -13.65 -15.60
N PRO A 233 -34.44 -14.14 -14.84
CA PRO A 233 -35.69 -13.43 -14.74
C PRO A 233 -35.38 -12.03 -14.20
N LEU A 234 -35.67 -11.01 -15.02
CA LEU A 234 -35.64 -9.63 -14.58
C LEU A 234 -36.63 -9.55 -13.40
N VAL A 235 -36.11 -9.33 -12.19
CA VAL A 235 -36.94 -9.00 -11.03
C VAL A 235 -37.70 -7.75 -11.39
N GLN A 236 -38.99 -7.90 -11.67
CA GLN A 236 -39.88 -6.77 -11.95
C GLN A 236 -40.00 -5.97 -10.67
N LYS A 237 -40.05 -4.64 -10.82
CA LYS A 237 -40.09 -3.66 -9.72
C LYS A 237 -41.31 -3.80 -8.79
N ASP A 238 -42.23 -4.69 -9.07
CA ASP A 238 -43.49 -4.84 -8.34
C ASP A 238 -43.42 -5.81 -7.16
N ASP A 239 -42.30 -6.61 -7.03
CA ASP A 239 -42.15 -7.58 -5.95
C ASP A 239 -41.61 -7.02 -4.62
N VAL A 240 -41.38 -5.69 -4.53
CA VAL A 240 -40.81 -5.06 -3.32
C VAL A 240 -41.87 -4.51 -2.36
N GLN A 241 -43.16 -4.58 -2.70
CA GLN A 241 -44.22 -3.97 -1.86
C GLN A 241 -44.82 -4.87 -0.77
N HIS A 242 -44.41 -6.12 -0.61
CA HIS A 242 -45.03 -7.02 0.36
C HIS A 242 -44.11 -7.46 1.54
N LEU A 243 -43.06 -6.72 1.83
CA LEU A 243 -42.19 -7.03 2.98
C LEU A 243 -42.17 -5.96 4.09
N ASN A 244 -43.21 -5.11 4.15
CA ASN A 244 -43.43 -4.19 5.26
C ASN A 244 -44.88 -4.34 5.77
N THR A 245 -45.16 -5.39 6.47
CA THR A 245 -46.22 -5.53 7.49
C THR A 245 -45.67 -6.36 8.63
#